data_395fdbad1f07b45b5d7d97d5f620b735
#
_entry.id   395fdbad1f07b45b5d7d97d5f620b735
#
_cell.length_a   1.000
_cell.length_b   1.000
_cell.length_c   1.000
_cell.angle_alpha   90.00
_cell.angle_beta   90.00
_cell.angle_gamma   90.00
#
_symmetry.space_group_name_H-M   'P 1'
#
loop_
_entity.id
_entity.type
_entity.pdbx_description
1 polymer ?
#
loop_
_entity_poly.entity_id
_entity_poly.type
_entity_poly.pdbx_seq_one_letter_code
_entity_poly.pdbx_strand_id
1 'polypeptide(L)'
;MKIKVFIAILMVCSLVSVEACGAWAQNEGALGVKPGDNFTYSFVAFWSSTDQSQIVPPEFSNLNKTLSIHFNITDASSITAYVNITKLNRDGTQVLDGGFINVVTGRGVEAQLFIIQANLTAGDKAYPESDPAAVASGASAESFTISDTTTLTYLGVSREVNHYHESKTDSDGSVIRDAYFDKTTGVLLELTISHSFVATPGEEDSEHWKITQFNSAVGPSDGSDGTNSTGSLPDWVLYALIVVIVVIIVALVTIFILRGRKGPDIQEPDPMPAETQPPS
;
A
#
# COMPACT_ATOMS: atom_id res chain seq x y z
N MET A 1 29.29 26.20 -33.52
CA MET A 1 27.86 26.45 -33.16
C MET A 1 27.07 25.16 -32.93
N LYS A 2 27.35 24.04 -33.61
CA LYS A 2 26.56 22.77 -33.52
C LYS A 2 26.67 22.00 -32.19
N ILE A 3 27.81 22.06 -31.48
CA ILE A 3 28.02 21.35 -30.21
C ILE A 3 27.22 21.97 -29.01
N LYS A 4 27.12 23.31 -28.98
CA LYS A 4 26.38 24.00 -27.89
C LYS A 4 24.87 23.72 -27.93
N VAL A 5 24.29 23.54 -29.12
CA VAL A 5 22.87 23.20 -29.30
C VAL A 5 22.61 21.73 -28.89
N PHE A 6 23.55 20.82 -29.15
CA PHE A 6 23.40 19.40 -28.77
C PHE A 6 23.45 19.20 -27.25
N ILE A 7 24.33 19.92 -26.57
CA ILE A 7 24.42 19.90 -25.09
C ILE A 7 23.15 20.47 -24.45
N ALA A 8 22.59 21.56 -25.02
CA ALA A 8 21.32 22.13 -24.52
C ALA A 8 20.14 21.18 -24.70
N ILE A 9 20.03 20.46 -25.81
CA ILE A 9 18.98 19.46 -26.04
C ILE A 9 19.13 18.27 -25.08
N LEU A 10 20.35 17.81 -24.83
CA LEU A 10 20.62 16.71 -23.89
C LEU A 10 20.27 17.08 -22.45
N MET A 11 20.51 18.35 -22.07
CA MET A 11 20.17 18.88 -20.73
C MET A 11 18.64 19.02 -20.55
N VAL A 12 17.92 19.44 -21.58
CA VAL A 12 16.44 19.53 -21.54
C VAL A 12 15.81 18.14 -21.50
N CYS A 13 16.33 17.16 -22.26
CA CYS A 13 15.84 15.78 -22.20
C CYS A 13 16.08 15.13 -20.84
N SER A 14 17.18 15.43 -20.14
CA SER A 14 17.44 14.89 -18.80
C SER A 14 16.54 15.52 -17.72
N LEU A 15 16.16 16.79 -17.86
CA LEU A 15 15.22 17.45 -16.96
C LEU A 15 13.77 16.93 -17.12
N VAL A 16 13.35 16.66 -18.35
CA VAL A 16 12.01 16.12 -18.62
C VAL A 16 11.87 14.66 -18.16
N SER A 17 12.95 13.88 -18.16
CA SER A 17 12.93 12.48 -17.71
C SER A 17 12.79 12.35 -16.18
N VAL A 18 13.18 13.33 -15.40
CA VAL A 18 13.08 13.30 -13.93
C VAL A 18 11.65 13.56 -13.46
N GLU A 19 10.90 14.40 -14.16
CA GLU A 19 9.49 14.65 -13.81
C GLU A 19 8.55 13.51 -14.25
N ALA A 20 8.90 12.77 -15.31
CA ALA A 20 8.08 11.64 -15.78
C ALA A 20 8.21 10.38 -14.91
N CYS A 21 9.30 10.18 -14.16
CA CYS A 21 9.45 9.06 -13.24
C CYS A 21 8.71 9.25 -11.90
N GLY A 22 8.34 10.48 -11.54
CA GLY A 22 7.63 10.76 -10.29
C GLY A 22 6.13 10.49 -10.34
N ALA A 23 5.53 10.35 -11.52
CA ALA A 23 4.08 10.26 -11.69
C ALA A 23 3.53 8.82 -11.78
N TRP A 24 4.37 7.78 -11.71
CA TRP A 24 3.97 6.38 -11.90
C TRP A 24 4.35 5.43 -10.76
N ALA A 25 4.80 5.95 -9.63
CA ALA A 25 4.73 5.18 -8.40
C ALA A 25 3.28 5.24 -7.90
N GLN A 26 2.34 4.60 -8.61
CA GLN A 26 1.18 4.05 -7.92
C GLN A 26 1.77 3.16 -6.84
N ASN A 27 1.45 3.47 -5.58
CA ASN A 27 1.68 2.55 -4.46
C ASN A 27 1.10 1.20 -4.90
N GLU A 28 1.93 0.32 -5.44
CA GLU A 28 1.55 -1.07 -5.59
C GLU A 28 1.28 -1.53 -4.16
N GLY A 29 -0.01 -1.70 -3.85
CA GLY A 29 -0.51 -1.90 -2.51
C GLY A 29 0.25 -2.98 -1.80
N ALA A 30 1.12 -2.56 -0.90
CA ALA A 30 1.94 -3.46 -0.12
C ALA A 30 1.13 -4.01 1.04
N LEU A 31 1.25 -5.31 1.26
CA LEU A 31 0.79 -5.93 2.50
C LEU A 31 1.71 -5.48 3.65
N GLY A 32 1.13 -4.93 4.73
CA GLY A 32 1.90 -4.45 5.88
C GLY A 32 2.07 -5.47 7.00
N VAL A 33 1.46 -6.65 6.87
CA VAL A 33 1.59 -7.76 7.84
C VAL A 33 2.50 -8.84 7.30
N LYS A 34 3.06 -9.67 8.21
CA LYS A 34 3.98 -10.76 7.89
C LYS A 34 3.64 -12.03 8.67
N PRO A 35 4.17 -13.19 8.27
CA PRO A 35 4.00 -14.44 9.00
C PRO A 35 4.43 -14.29 10.47
N GLY A 36 3.57 -14.77 11.38
CA GLY A 36 3.74 -14.65 12.82
C GLY A 36 3.07 -13.43 13.45
N ASP A 37 2.64 -12.44 12.66
CA ASP A 37 1.82 -11.35 13.20
C ASP A 37 0.48 -11.91 13.66
N ASN A 38 -0.02 -11.40 14.80
CA ASN A 38 -1.31 -11.81 15.33
C ASN A 38 -2.03 -10.65 16.00
N PHE A 39 -3.36 -10.70 15.94
CA PHE A 39 -4.23 -9.68 16.52
C PHE A 39 -5.54 -10.29 16.97
N THR A 40 -6.09 -9.73 18.04
CA THR A 40 -7.34 -10.20 18.66
C THR A 40 -8.30 -9.04 18.78
N TYR A 41 -9.56 -9.30 18.45
CA TYR A 41 -10.66 -8.36 18.60
C TYR A 41 -11.63 -8.81 19.66
N SER A 42 -12.12 -7.88 20.47
CA SER A 42 -13.41 -8.04 21.15
C SER A 42 -14.53 -7.72 20.16
N PHE A 43 -15.65 -8.40 20.32
CA PHE A 43 -16.83 -8.21 19.49
C PHE A 43 -18.07 -8.06 20.34
N VAL A 44 -18.91 -7.07 20.00
CA VAL A 44 -20.21 -6.84 20.60
C VAL A 44 -21.19 -6.53 19.48
N ALA A 45 -22.30 -7.24 19.44
CA ALA A 45 -23.47 -6.91 18.62
C ALA A 45 -24.60 -6.46 19.53
N PHE A 46 -25.26 -5.39 19.15
CA PHE A 46 -26.40 -4.81 19.87
C PHE A 46 -27.59 -4.69 18.93
N TRP A 47 -28.76 -5.02 19.42
CA TRP A 47 -30.02 -4.83 18.73
C TRP A 47 -31.03 -4.20 19.68
N SER A 48 -31.83 -3.27 19.20
CA SER A 48 -32.93 -2.67 19.93
C SER A 48 -34.13 -2.41 19.04
N SER A 49 -35.32 -2.41 19.62
CA SER A 49 -36.56 -1.99 18.99
C SER A 49 -37.40 -1.16 19.93
N THR A 50 -38.05 -0.15 19.41
CA THR A 50 -39.08 0.61 20.17
C THR A 50 -40.36 -0.18 20.33
N ASP A 51 -40.60 -1.19 19.51
CA ASP A 51 -41.72 -2.14 19.65
C ASP A 51 -41.31 -3.28 20.58
N GLN A 52 -41.83 -3.25 21.78
CA GLN A 52 -41.56 -4.25 22.84
C GLN A 52 -42.08 -5.66 22.53
N SER A 53 -42.90 -5.83 21.48
CA SER A 53 -43.33 -7.16 20.99
C SER A 53 -42.32 -7.82 20.10
N GLN A 54 -41.35 -7.09 19.59
CA GLN A 54 -40.28 -7.63 18.76
C GLN A 54 -39.29 -8.44 19.60
N ILE A 55 -38.86 -9.55 19.02
CA ILE A 55 -37.82 -10.41 19.63
C ILE A 55 -36.49 -10.20 18.89
N VAL A 56 -35.40 -10.31 19.62
CA VAL A 56 -34.04 -10.23 19.03
C VAL A 56 -33.95 -11.23 17.89
N PRO A 57 -33.61 -10.79 16.66
CA PRO A 57 -33.47 -11.69 15.53
C PRO A 57 -32.42 -12.79 15.80
N PRO A 58 -32.63 -14.04 15.36
CA PRO A 58 -31.71 -15.15 15.63
C PRO A 58 -30.28 -14.91 15.17
N GLU A 59 -30.09 -14.18 14.07
CA GLU A 59 -28.78 -13.77 13.56
C GLU A 59 -28.00 -12.93 14.58
N PHE A 60 -28.65 -11.94 15.24
CA PHE A 60 -28.03 -11.14 16.29
C PHE A 60 -27.74 -11.94 17.54
N SER A 61 -28.65 -12.85 17.90
CA SER A 61 -28.42 -13.79 19.00
C SER A 61 -27.19 -14.66 18.74
N ASN A 62 -26.94 -15.06 17.49
CA ASN A 62 -25.78 -15.84 17.11
C ASN A 62 -24.49 -15.01 17.09
N LEU A 63 -24.54 -13.78 16.58
CA LEU A 63 -23.41 -12.85 16.62
C LEU A 63 -22.95 -12.60 18.04
N ASN A 64 -23.88 -12.35 18.97
CA ASN A 64 -23.61 -12.11 20.38
C ASN A 64 -23.03 -13.32 21.14
N LYS A 65 -23.02 -14.52 20.55
CA LYS A 65 -22.29 -15.66 21.12
C LYS A 65 -20.78 -15.49 21.04
N THR A 66 -20.29 -14.73 20.05
CA THR A 66 -18.87 -14.48 19.89
C THR A 66 -18.37 -13.56 21.00
N LEU A 67 -17.30 -13.94 21.68
CA LEU A 67 -16.61 -13.16 22.69
C LEU A 67 -15.42 -12.42 22.08
N SER A 68 -14.60 -13.15 21.32
CA SER A 68 -13.42 -12.59 20.66
C SER A 68 -13.08 -13.38 19.41
N ILE A 69 -12.35 -12.73 18.50
CA ILE A 69 -11.81 -13.33 17.29
C ILE A 69 -10.31 -13.06 17.25
N HIS A 70 -9.55 -14.12 17.09
CA HIS A 70 -8.09 -14.10 17.00
C HIS A 70 -7.67 -14.45 15.58
N PHE A 71 -6.79 -13.62 15.00
CA PHE A 71 -6.15 -13.82 13.72
C PHE A 71 -4.68 -14.12 13.91
N ASN A 72 -4.17 -15.09 13.17
CA ASN A 72 -2.75 -15.39 13.09
C ASN A 72 -2.35 -15.47 11.62
N ILE A 73 -1.40 -14.62 11.20
CA ILE A 73 -0.85 -14.62 9.84
C ILE A 73 0.11 -15.81 9.71
N THR A 74 -0.27 -16.78 8.87
CA THR A 74 0.51 -18.01 8.68
C THR A 74 1.50 -17.90 7.53
N ASP A 75 1.13 -17.13 6.48
CA ASP A 75 1.97 -16.87 5.32
C ASP A 75 1.57 -15.53 4.70
N ALA A 76 2.46 -14.93 3.90
CA ALA A 76 2.25 -13.63 3.29
C ALA A 76 3.00 -13.52 1.96
N SER A 77 2.34 -12.96 0.95
CA SER A 77 2.94 -12.49 -0.30
C SER A 77 2.89 -10.96 -0.37
N SER A 78 3.26 -10.36 -1.51
CA SER A 78 3.23 -8.90 -1.66
C SER A 78 1.84 -8.27 -1.42
N ILE A 79 0.76 -8.98 -1.76
CA ILE A 79 -0.63 -8.47 -1.73
C ILE A 79 -1.62 -9.41 -1.03
N THR A 80 -1.19 -10.57 -0.54
CA THR A 80 -2.08 -11.58 0.04
C THR A 80 -1.53 -12.09 1.36
N ALA A 81 -2.33 -12.02 2.42
CA ALA A 81 -2.08 -12.66 3.71
C ALA A 81 -2.89 -13.95 3.80
N TYR A 82 -2.27 -15.02 4.29
CA TYR A 82 -2.94 -16.25 4.69
C TYR A 82 -3.13 -16.23 6.20
N VAL A 83 -4.35 -16.54 6.64
CA VAL A 83 -4.75 -16.36 8.03
C VAL A 83 -5.39 -17.62 8.60
N ASN A 84 -5.06 -17.93 9.86
CA ASN A 84 -5.87 -18.79 10.70
C ASN A 84 -6.71 -17.91 11.61
N ILE A 85 -7.99 -18.22 11.73
CA ILE A 85 -8.99 -17.49 12.51
C ILE A 85 -9.49 -18.40 13.61
N THR A 86 -9.46 -17.92 14.85
CA THR A 86 -10.05 -18.61 16.01
C THR A 86 -11.13 -17.72 16.60
N LYS A 87 -12.39 -18.13 16.47
CA LYS A 87 -13.54 -17.48 17.15
C LYS A 87 -13.74 -18.15 18.50
N LEU A 88 -13.66 -17.40 19.57
CA LEU A 88 -13.99 -17.84 20.92
C LEU A 88 -15.40 -17.36 21.27
N ASN A 89 -16.27 -18.27 21.57
CA ASN A 89 -17.64 -17.99 22.00
C ASN A 89 -17.70 -17.76 23.54
N ARG A 90 -18.77 -17.08 23.99
CA ARG A 90 -19.01 -16.79 25.42
C ARG A 90 -19.25 -18.04 26.26
N ASP A 91 -19.66 -19.15 25.68
CA ASP A 91 -19.81 -20.46 26.32
C ASP A 91 -18.47 -21.24 26.41
N GLY A 92 -17.37 -20.67 25.93
CA GLY A 92 -16.06 -21.28 25.92
C GLY A 92 -15.77 -22.16 24.71
N THR A 93 -16.73 -22.37 23.82
CA THR A 93 -16.50 -23.12 22.58
C THR A 93 -15.62 -22.30 21.61
N GLN A 94 -14.80 -23.00 20.82
CA GLN A 94 -13.95 -22.41 19.80
C GLN A 94 -14.36 -22.92 18.41
N VAL A 95 -14.37 -22.01 17.45
CA VAL A 95 -14.51 -22.31 16.03
C VAL A 95 -13.23 -21.92 15.33
N LEU A 96 -12.64 -22.86 14.62
CA LEU A 96 -11.42 -22.65 13.83
C LEU A 96 -11.82 -22.49 12.37
N ASP A 97 -11.27 -21.48 11.74
CA ASP A 97 -11.43 -21.17 10.32
C ASP A 97 -10.09 -20.70 9.76
N GLY A 98 -10.02 -20.49 8.46
CA GLY A 98 -8.80 -19.98 7.83
C GLY A 98 -9.03 -19.70 6.36
N GLY A 99 -8.09 -18.94 5.81
CA GLY A 99 -8.15 -18.60 4.41
C GLY A 99 -7.12 -17.56 4.04
N PHE A 100 -7.47 -16.67 3.12
CA PHE A 100 -6.61 -15.61 2.66
C PHE A 100 -7.37 -14.28 2.58
N ILE A 101 -6.61 -13.18 2.60
CA ILE A 101 -7.09 -11.81 2.36
C ILE A 101 -6.17 -11.21 1.31
N ASN A 102 -6.74 -10.82 0.17
CA ASN A 102 -6.01 -10.08 -0.86
C ASN A 102 -6.33 -8.58 -0.72
N VAL A 103 -5.32 -7.78 -0.35
CA VAL A 103 -5.51 -6.35 -0.02
C VAL A 103 -5.72 -5.45 -1.25
N VAL A 104 -5.54 -5.96 -2.46
CA VAL A 104 -5.77 -5.23 -3.71
C VAL A 104 -7.18 -5.45 -4.24
N THR A 105 -7.64 -6.72 -4.25
CA THR A 105 -8.95 -7.10 -4.78
C THR A 105 -10.04 -7.20 -3.71
N GLY A 106 -9.71 -7.17 -2.43
CA GLY A 106 -10.64 -7.40 -1.34
C GLY A 106 -11.17 -8.84 -1.26
N ARG A 107 -10.62 -9.78 -2.05
CA ARG A 107 -11.05 -11.18 -2.01
C ARG A 107 -10.52 -11.89 -0.78
N GLY A 108 -11.32 -12.77 -0.24
CA GLY A 108 -10.94 -13.62 0.89
C GLY A 108 -12.11 -14.08 1.74
N VAL A 109 -11.79 -14.69 2.86
CA VAL A 109 -12.75 -15.18 3.86
C VAL A 109 -13.37 -14.03 4.68
N GLU A 110 -14.21 -14.34 5.66
CA GLU A 110 -14.93 -13.41 6.55
C GLU A 110 -14.14 -12.19 7.10
N ALA A 111 -12.85 -12.17 6.86
CA ALA A 111 -11.92 -11.14 7.31
C ALA A 111 -11.75 -9.97 6.31
N GLN A 112 -12.64 -9.76 5.38
CA GLN A 112 -12.50 -8.80 4.27
C GLN A 112 -12.16 -7.37 4.72
N LEU A 113 -12.69 -6.91 5.86
CA LEU A 113 -12.38 -5.57 6.38
C LEU A 113 -11.23 -5.54 7.40
N PHE A 114 -10.62 -6.68 7.75
CA PHE A 114 -9.62 -6.73 8.81
C PHE A 114 -8.21 -6.30 8.39
N ILE A 115 -7.90 -6.37 7.11
CA ILE A 115 -6.60 -5.94 6.58
C ILE A 115 -6.79 -5.23 5.23
N ILE A 116 -6.28 -4.01 5.12
CA ILE A 116 -6.19 -3.23 3.89
C ILE A 116 -4.72 -3.06 3.49
N GLN A 117 -4.46 -2.41 2.38
CA GLN A 117 -3.11 -2.02 1.98
C GLN A 117 -2.47 -1.14 3.06
N ALA A 118 -1.19 -1.37 3.32
CA ALA A 118 -0.38 -0.54 4.20
C ALA A 118 -0.06 0.82 3.56
N ASN A 119 0.22 1.82 4.40
CA ASN A 119 0.69 3.15 4.01
C ASN A 119 -0.29 3.94 3.12
N LEU A 120 -1.57 3.58 3.09
CA LEU A 120 -2.59 4.42 2.49
C LEU A 120 -2.68 5.77 3.22
N THR A 121 -3.21 6.77 2.53
CA THR A 121 -3.46 8.12 3.04
C THR A 121 -4.86 8.58 2.66
N ALA A 122 -5.31 9.71 3.21
CA ALA A 122 -6.58 10.32 2.84
C ALA A 122 -6.71 10.50 1.32
N GLY A 123 -7.81 10.02 0.74
CA GLY A 123 -8.09 10.00 -0.69
C GLY A 123 -7.67 8.72 -1.42
N ASP A 124 -6.82 7.87 -0.82
CA ASP A 124 -6.46 6.58 -1.40
C ASP A 124 -7.62 5.58 -1.29
N LYS A 125 -7.64 4.60 -2.20
CA LYS A 125 -8.63 3.53 -2.20
C LYS A 125 -8.08 2.28 -1.54
N ALA A 126 -8.82 1.75 -0.58
CA ALA A 126 -8.70 0.35 -0.17
C ALA A 126 -9.35 -0.56 -1.21
N TYR A 127 -8.77 -1.70 -1.47
CA TYR A 127 -9.21 -2.68 -2.49
C TYR A 127 -9.46 -2.05 -3.87
N PRO A 128 -8.47 -1.37 -4.47
CA PRO A 128 -8.66 -0.60 -5.71
C PRO A 128 -9.08 -1.44 -6.91
N GLU A 129 -8.85 -2.74 -6.90
CA GLU A 129 -9.22 -3.70 -7.95
C GLU A 129 -10.38 -4.61 -7.54
N SER A 130 -11.23 -4.16 -6.63
CA SER A 130 -12.43 -4.90 -6.22
C SER A 130 -13.38 -5.09 -7.41
N ASP A 131 -13.78 -6.33 -7.65
CA ASP A 131 -14.71 -6.70 -8.72
C ASP A 131 -16.16 -6.60 -8.22
N PRO A 132 -17.01 -5.74 -8.84
CA PRO A 132 -18.42 -5.61 -8.44
C PRO A 132 -19.22 -6.91 -8.44
N ALA A 133 -18.92 -7.86 -9.35
CA ALA A 133 -19.59 -9.14 -9.39
C ALA A 133 -19.17 -10.02 -8.20
N ALA A 134 -17.90 -9.96 -7.80
CA ALA A 134 -17.41 -10.66 -6.61
C ALA A 134 -17.96 -10.03 -5.32
N VAL A 135 -18.12 -8.71 -5.27
CA VAL A 135 -18.78 -7.99 -4.15
C VAL A 135 -20.24 -8.42 -4.03
N ALA A 136 -21.00 -8.41 -5.13
CA ALA A 136 -22.40 -8.81 -5.13
C ALA A 136 -22.63 -10.26 -4.71
N SER A 137 -21.65 -11.14 -4.91
CA SER A 137 -21.69 -12.55 -4.44
C SER A 137 -21.14 -12.75 -3.02
N GLY A 138 -20.65 -11.69 -2.36
CA GLY A 138 -20.01 -11.76 -1.04
C GLY A 138 -18.59 -12.35 -1.06
N ALA A 139 -18.00 -12.56 -2.24
CA ALA A 139 -16.66 -13.13 -2.38
C ALA A 139 -15.52 -12.08 -2.29
N SER A 140 -15.87 -10.80 -2.22
CA SER A 140 -14.93 -9.67 -2.14
C SER A 140 -15.52 -8.54 -1.31
N ALA A 141 -14.66 -7.78 -0.63
CA ALA A 141 -15.04 -6.50 -0.04
C ALA A 141 -15.26 -5.45 -1.13
N GLU A 142 -16.18 -4.53 -0.88
CA GLU A 142 -16.34 -3.33 -1.71
C GLU A 142 -15.14 -2.40 -1.55
N SER A 143 -14.72 -1.75 -2.67
CA SER A 143 -13.69 -0.71 -2.62
C SER A 143 -14.23 0.53 -1.90
N PHE A 144 -13.43 1.11 -1.01
CA PHE A 144 -13.77 2.34 -0.32
C PHE A 144 -12.59 3.32 -0.30
N THR A 145 -12.85 4.58 -0.02
CA THR A 145 -11.84 5.63 0.03
C THR A 145 -11.53 5.99 1.48
N ILE A 146 -10.24 6.11 1.82
CA ILE A 146 -9.81 6.61 3.14
C ILE A 146 -10.26 8.07 3.29
N SER A 147 -11.05 8.35 4.30
CA SER A 147 -11.64 9.68 4.55
C SER A 147 -10.60 10.66 5.07
N ASP A 148 -9.82 10.24 6.05
CA ASP A 148 -8.74 11.02 6.65
C ASP A 148 -7.66 10.12 7.25
N THR A 149 -6.53 10.74 7.63
CA THR A 149 -5.44 10.10 8.37
C THR A 149 -5.17 10.94 9.62
N THR A 150 -5.21 10.32 10.78
CA THR A 150 -5.04 11.00 12.08
C THR A 150 -4.17 10.16 13.03
N THR A 151 -3.88 10.69 14.20
CA THR A 151 -3.12 9.97 15.24
C THR A 151 -4.05 9.64 16.40
N LEU A 152 -4.18 8.36 16.72
CA LEU A 152 -4.98 7.86 17.84
C LEU A 152 -4.15 6.93 18.73
N THR A 153 -4.63 6.70 19.96
CA THR A 153 -3.98 5.77 20.88
C THR A 153 -4.76 4.46 20.95
N TYR A 154 -4.13 3.37 20.54
CA TYR A 154 -4.64 2.01 20.68
C TYR A 154 -3.68 1.14 21.48
N LEU A 155 -4.20 0.40 22.44
CA LEU A 155 -3.41 -0.48 23.34
C LEU A 155 -2.27 0.26 24.05
N GLY A 156 -2.46 1.55 24.38
CA GLY A 156 -1.45 2.39 25.02
C GLY A 156 -0.36 2.93 24.10
N VAL A 157 -0.42 2.66 22.79
CA VAL A 157 0.54 3.12 21.80
C VAL A 157 -0.10 4.16 20.87
N SER A 158 0.58 5.27 20.65
CA SER A 158 0.19 6.29 19.65
C SER A 158 0.47 5.75 18.25
N ARG A 159 -0.54 5.80 17.34
CA ARG A 159 -0.48 5.25 15.99
C ARG A 159 -1.03 6.24 14.98
N GLU A 160 -0.40 6.36 13.81
CA GLU A 160 -1.07 6.93 12.65
C GLU A 160 -2.13 5.94 12.16
N VAL A 161 -3.35 6.41 11.99
CA VAL A 161 -4.49 5.58 11.59
C VAL A 161 -5.18 6.19 10.39
N ASN A 162 -5.60 5.33 9.47
CA ASN A 162 -6.46 5.66 8.36
C ASN A 162 -7.91 5.46 8.82
N HIS A 163 -8.73 6.46 8.63
CA HIS A 163 -10.15 6.45 8.97
C HIS A 163 -10.99 6.33 7.71
N TYR A 164 -11.95 5.42 7.76
CA TYR A 164 -13.01 5.29 6.78
C TYR A 164 -14.34 5.58 7.43
N HIS A 165 -15.08 6.52 6.86
CA HIS A 165 -16.45 6.85 7.25
C HIS A 165 -17.37 6.72 6.05
N GLU A 166 -18.47 5.98 6.21
CA GLU A 166 -19.55 5.88 5.25
C GLU A 166 -20.88 6.13 5.93
N SER A 167 -21.73 6.94 5.30
CA SER A 167 -23.13 7.07 5.65
C SER A 167 -23.95 6.90 4.38
N LYS A 168 -24.75 5.83 4.33
CA LYS A 168 -25.54 5.43 3.17
C LYS A 168 -27.01 5.30 3.59
N THR A 169 -27.91 5.86 2.81
CA THR A 169 -29.35 5.74 3.04
C THR A 169 -30.01 5.29 1.75
N ASP A 170 -30.83 4.27 1.83
CA ASP A 170 -31.60 3.72 0.72
C ASP A 170 -33.06 3.44 1.13
N SER A 171 -33.79 2.66 0.30
CA SER A 171 -35.19 2.32 0.58
C SER A 171 -35.38 1.42 1.81
N ASP A 172 -34.36 0.70 2.23
CA ASP A 172 -34.42 -0.29 3.29
C ASP A 172 -34.03 0.31 4.64
N GLY A 173 -33.23 1.40 4.64
CA GLY A 173 -32.80 2.07 5.84
C GLY A 173 -31.55 2.92 5.68
N SER A 174 -30.84 3.13 6.79
CA SER A 174 -29.54 3.77 6.76
C SER A 174 -28.46 2.88 7.41
N VAL A 175 -27.25 2.94 6.83
CA VAL A 175 -26.07 2.27 7.35
C VAL A 175 -25.00 3.32 7.58
N ILE A 176 -24.40 3.30 8.76
CA ILE A 176 -23.22 4.10 9.09
C ILE A 176 -22.09 3.12 9.41
N ARG A 177 -20.93 3.33 8.79
CA ARG A 177 -19.70 2.57 9.05
C ARG A 177 -18.58 3.51 9.41
N ASP A 178 -17.91 3.23 10.51
CA ASP A 178 -16.70 3.89 10.95
C ASP A 178 -15.62 2.85 11.20
N ALA A 179 -14.52 2.91 10.44
CA ALA A 179 -13.40 1.98 10.58
C ALA A 179 -12.07 2.72 10.69
N TYR A 180 -11.23 2.25 11.59
CA TYR A 180 -9.88 2.77 11.83
C TYR A 180 -8.86 1.67 11.57
N PHE A 181 -7.89 1.95 10.71
CA PHE A 181 -6.84 1.02 10.33
C PHE A 181 -5.48 1.57 10.73
N ASP A 182 -4.61 0.75 11.29
CA ASP A 182 -3.20 1.10 11.49
C ASP A 182 -2.56 1.39 10.13
N LYS A 183 -2.04 2.60 9.94
CA LYS A 183 -1.51 3.04 8.64
C LYS A 183 -0.33 2.19 8.17
N THR A 184 0.55 1.80 9.09
CA THR A 184 1.77 1.07 8.77
C THR A 184 1.50 -0.38 8.37
N THR A 185 0.53 -1.02 9.01
CA THR A 185 0.25 -2.44 8.79
C THR A 185 -1.01 -2.71 7.98
N GLY A 186 -1.90 -1.71 7.85
CA GLY A 186 -3.22 -1.87 7.25
C GLY A 186 -4.22 -2.65 8.11
N VAL A 187 -3.84 -3.05 9.32
CA VAL A 187 -4.69 -3.85 10.23
C VAL A 187 -5.80 -3.00 10.81
N LEU A 188 -7.02 -3.50 10.80
CA LEU A 188 -8.18 -2.88 11.46
C LEU A 188 -7.90 -2.73 12.96
N LEU A 189 -8.14 -1.56 13.52
CA LEU A 189 -8.03 -1.29 14.95
C LEU A 189 -9.39 -1.21 15.62
N GLU A 190 -10.38 -0.63 14.94
CA GLU A 190 -11.73 -0.48 15.42
C GLU A 190 -12.70 -0.37 14.24
N LEU A 191 -13.87 -1.01 14.34
CA LEU A 191 -14.96 -0.92 13.38
C LEU A 191 -16.27 -0.81 14.13
N THR A 192 -17.08 0.17 13.79
CA THR A 192 -18.47 0.29 14.20
C THR A 192 -19.35 0.28 12.95
N ILE A 193 -20.37 -0.56 12.95
CA ILE A 193 -21.44 -0.57 11.94
C ILE A 193 -22.75 -0.34 12.68
N SER A 194 -23.57 0.57 12.19
CA SER A 194 -24.92 0.83 12.73
C SER A 194 -25.92 0.84 11.59
N HIS A 195 -27.03 0.13 11.76
CA HIS A 195 -28.14 0.11 10.84
C HIS A 195 -29.40 0.63 11.50
N SER A 196 -30.23 1.37 10.75
CA SER A 196 -31.61 1.66 11.08
C SER A 196 -32.52 1.29 9.92
N PHE A 197 -33.70 0.77 10.20
CA PHE A 197 -34.57 0.15 9.20
C PHE A 197 -35.81 0.99 8.93
N VAL A 198 -36.14 1.18 7.63
CA VAL A 198 -37.38 1.87 7.21
C VAL A 198 -38.60 0.99 7.43
N ALA A 199 -38.49 -0.31 7.19
CA ALA A 199 -39.58 -1.26 7.35
C ALA A 199 -40.05 -1.44 8.79
N THR A 200 -39.14 -1.25 9.76
CA THR A 200 -39.38 -1.36 11.19
C THR A 200 -38.86 -0.11 11.91
N PRO A 201 -39.58 1.05 11.82
CA PRO A 201 -39.13 2.30 12.41
C PRO A 201 -38.88 2.15 13.91
N GLY A 202 -37.69 2.56 14.36
CA GLY A 202 -37.24 2.41 15.75
C GLY A 202 -36.58 1.07 16.05
N GLU A 203 -36.34 0.24 15.03
CA GLU A 203 -35.42 -0.88 15.10
C GLU A 203 -34.04 -0.42 14.66
N GLU A 204 -33.03 -0.72 15.48
CA GLU A 204 -31.64 -0.40 15.22
C GLU A 204 -30.78 -1.59 15.60
N ASP A 205 -29.73 -1.83 14.82
CA ASP A 205 -28.68 -2.74 15.18
C ASP A 205 -27.29 -2.08 15.09
N SER A 206 -26.35 -2.61 15.83
CA SER A 206 -24.96 -2.19 15.71
C SER A 206 -23.99 -3.32 16.01
N GLU A 207 -22.86 -3.28 15.34
CA GLU A 207 -21.72 -4.13 15.59
C GLU A 207 -20.52 -3.27 15.97
N HIS A 208 -19.77 -3.69 16.96
CA HIS A 208 -18.54 -3.04 17.38
C HIS A 208 -17.42 -4.06 17.52
N TRP A 209 -16.39 -3.85 16.75
CA TRP A 209 -15.14 -4.61 16.74
C TRP A 209 -14.03 -3.71 17.26
N LYS A 210 -13.28 -4.16 18.26
CA LYS A 210 -12.17 -3.40 18.80
C LYS A 210 -10.98 -4.30 19.07
N ILE A 211 -9.82 -3.86 18.61
CA ILE A 211 -8.57 -4.59 18.84
C ILE A 211 -8.24 -4.58 20.33
N THR A 212 -7.97 -5.76 20.87
CA THR A 212 -7.61 -5.98 22.27
C THR A 212 -6.19 -6.49 22.45
N GLN A 213 -5.63 -7.02 21.36
CA GLN A 213 -4.24 -7.46 21.30
C GLN A 213 -3.71 -7.25 19.88
N PHE A 214 -2.52 -6.73 19.78
CA PHE A 214 -1.82 -6.50 18.52
C PHE A 214 -0.34 -6.83 18.72
N ASN A 215 0.10 -7.95 18.19
CA ASN A 215 1.48 -8.38 18.23
C ASN A 215 1.98 -8.43 16.78
N SER A 216 2.52 -7.31 16.33
CA SER A 216 3.21 -7.20 15.05
C SER A 216 4.69 -7.03 15.31
N ALA A 217 5.51 -7.80 14.59
CA ALA A 217 6.94 -7.62 14.60
C ALA A 217 7.37 -6.32 13.87
N VAL A 218 6.43 -5.61 13.23
CA VAL A 218 6.59 -4.20 12.84
C VAL A 218 6.26 -3.39 14.10
N GLY A 219 7.27 -3.03 14.88
CA GLY A 219 7.11 -2.11 16.01
C GLY A 219 6.50 -0.79 15.54
N PRO A 220 5.89 0.00 16.46
CA PRO A 220 5.53 1.37 16.15
C PRO A 220 6.77 2.05 15.55
N SER A 221 6.61 2.76 14.48
CA SER A 221 7.66 3.62 13.94
C SER A 221 7.91 4.72 14.98
N ASP A 222 8.68 4.41 16.01
CA ASP A 222 9.31 5.44 16.81
C ASP A 222 10.17 6.25 15.84
N GLY A 223 9.86 7.53 15.70
CA GLY A 223 10.66 8.49 14.94
C GLY A 223 12.01 8.75 15.60
N SER A 224 12.67 7.70 16.09
CA SER A 224 14.05 7.71 16.55
C SER A 224 14.88 6.84 15.61
N ASP A 225 15.69 7.48 14.78
CA ASP A 225 16.83 6.92 14.08
C ASP A 225 17.59 5.92 14.97
N GLY A 226 17.34 4.66 14.80
CA GLY A 226 18.03 3.53 15.43
C GLY A 226 18.58 2.62 14.36
N THR A 227 19.71 3.01 13.79
CA THR A 227 20.61 2.19 12.95
C THR A 227 20.78 0.79 13.52
N ASN A 228 20.25 -0.22 12.83
CA ASN A 228 20.86 -1.53 12.61
C ASN A 228 19.92 -2.44 11.79
N SER A 229 19.81 -2.17 10.51
CA SER A 229 19.49 -3.21 9.54
C SER A 229 20.72 -3.39 8.64
N THR A 230 21.28 -4.57 8.58
CA THR A 230 22.28 -4.99 7.59
C THR A 230 21.71 -4.71 6.20
N GLY A 231 22.20 -3.60 5.63
CA GLY A 231 21.58 -2.90 4.53
C GLY A 231 21.50 -3.70 3.24
N SER A 232 20.30 -3.88 2.79
CA SER A 232 20.03 -3.73 1.37
C SER A 232 19.87 -2.23 1.11
N LEU A 233 20.70 -1.70 0.21
CA LEU A 233 20.57 -0.31 -0.22
C LEU A 233 19.15 -0.08 -0.77
N PRO A 234 18.47 1.01 -0.43
CA PRO A 234 17.17 1.32 -1.00
C PRO A 234 17.26 1.28 -2.53
N ASP A 235 16.25 0.75 -3.20
CA ASP A 235 16.26 0.55 -4.66
C ASP A 235 16.59 1.81 -5.44
N TRP A 236 16.18 3.00 -4.97
CA TRP A 236 16.53 4.27 -5.59
C TRP A 236 18.04 4.55 -5.61
N VAL A 237 18.80 4.05 -4.61
CA VAL A 237 20.28 4.19 -4.57
C VAL A 237 20.92 3.32 -5.65
N LEU A 238 20.36 2.14 -5.92
CA LEU A 238 20.80 1.27 -7.01
C LEU A 238 20.57 1.96 -8.36
N TYR A 239 19.40 2.55 -8.59
CA TYR A 239 19.10 3.32 -9.79
C TYR A 239 19.99 4.55 -9.95
N ALA A 240 20.22 5.29 -8.87
CA ALA A 240 21.12 6.44 -8.89
C ALA A 240 22.56 6.03 -9.29
N LEU A 241 23.04 4.89 -8.79
CA LEU A 241 24.36 4.35 -9.10
C LEU A 241 24.46 3.91 -10.56
N ILE A 242 23.42 3.30 -11.12
CA ILE A 242 23.34 2.94 -12.55
C ILE A 242 23.40 4.19 -13.43
N VAL A 243 22.64 5.23 -13.10
CA VAL A 243 22.65 6.50 -13.84
C VAL A 243 24.03 7.14 -13.83
N VAL A 244 24.71 7.16 -12.70
CA VAL A 244 26.08 7.70 -12.57
C VAL A 244 27.06 6.91 -13.46
N ILE A 245 26.97 5.58 -13.46
CA ILE A 245 27.82 4.71 -14.30
C ILE A 245 27.59 5.01 -15.78
N VAL A 246 26.34 5.14 -16.23
CA VAL A 246 25.99 5.46 -17.62
C VAL A 246 26.56 6.81 -18.04
N VAL A 247 26.44 7.84 -17.17
CA VAL A 247 27.00 9.17 -17.45
C VAL A 247 28.52 9.12 -17.59
N ILE A 248 29.21 8.36 -16.75
CA ILE A 248 30.67 8.18 -16.82
C ILE A 248 31.06 7.50 -18.15
N ILE A 249 30.36 6.44 -18.54
CA ILE A 249 30.62 5.73 -19.80
C ILE A 249 30.42 6.67 -21.00
N VAL A 250 29.35 7.44 -21.04
CA VAL A 250 29.08 8.41 -22.12
C VAL A 250 30.17 9.50 -22.15
N ALA A 251 30.62 9.99 -21.01
CA ALA A 251 31.71 10.97 -20.94
C ALA A 251 33.04 10.39 -21.49
N LEU A 252 33.39 9.16 -21.11
CA LEU A 252 34.61 8.49 -21.56
C LEU A 252 34.59 8.24 -23.08
N VAL A 253 33.45 7.76 -23.60
CA VAL A 253 33.26 7.56 -25.04
C VAL A 253 33.40 8.88 -25.79
N THR A 254 32.83 9.96 -25.28
CA THR A 254 32.94 11.29 -25.91
C THR A 254 34.39 11.79 -25.93
N ILE A 255 35.13 11.61 -24.85
CA ILE A 255 36.57 11.97 -24.75
C ILE A 255 37.38 11.13 -25.75
N PHE A 256 37.10 9.83 -25.87
CA PHE A 256 37.78 8.94 -26.77
C PHE A 256 37.56 9.35 -28.24
N ILE A 257 36.35 9.68 -28.64
CA ILE A 257 36.01 10.16 -29.98
C ILE A 257 36.68 11.50 -30.27
N LEU A 258 36.77 12.42 -29.28
CA LEU A 258 37.43 13.71 -29.46
C LEU A 258 38.94 13.58 -29.55
N ARG A 259 39.57 12.64 -28.83
CA ARG A 259 41.01 12.34 -28.92
C ARG A 259 41.39 11.62 -30.20
N GLY A 260 40.54 10.72 -30.73
CA GLY A 260 40.78 9.99 -31.97
C GLY A 260 40.72 10.85 -33.23
N ARG A 261 40.29 12.13 -33.13
CA ARG A 261 40.20 13.05 -34.28
C ARG A 261 41.41 13.94 -34.50
N LYS A 262 42.57 13.71 -33.85
CA LYS A 262 43.81 14.28 -34.35
C LYS A 262 44.15 13.55 -35.66
N GLY A 263 43.84 14.22 -36.78
CA GLY A 263 44.17 13.80 -38.11
C GLY A 263 45.68 13.61 -38.23
N PRO A 264 46.16 12.76 -39.17
CA PRO A 264 47.57 12.63 -39.46
C PRO A 264 48.11 13.99 -39.86
N ASP A 265 49.26 14.40 -39.26
CA ASP A 265 50.05 15.54 -39.72
C ASP A 265 50.38 15.31 -41.18
N ILE A 266 49.84 16.18 -42.05
CA ILE A 266 50.23 16.22 -43.45
C ILE A 266 51.66 16.74 -43.46
N GLN A 267 52.64 15.84 -43.59
CA GLN A 267 54.00 16.23 -43.90
C GLN A 267 53.98 16.94 -45.24
N GLU A 268 54.38 18.22 -45.22
CA GLU A 268 54.60 19.02 -46.40
C GLU A 268 55.72 18.34 -47.21
N PRO A 269 55.57 18.09 -48.54
CA PRO A 269 56.57 17.44 -49.32
C PRO A 269 57.80 18.33 -49.41
N ASP A 270 59.00 17.71 -49.19
CA ASP A 270 60.29 18.33 -49.35
C ASP A 270 60.41 19.02 -50.71
N PRO A 271 61.01 20.26 -50.79
CA PRO A 271 61.18 20.96 -52.03
C PRO A 271 62.19 20.18 -52.95
N MET A 272 61.79 19.91 -54.21
CA MET A 272 62.61 19.23 -55.22
C MET A 272 63.94 20.00 -55.43
N PRO A 273 65.06 19.27 -55.53
CA PRO A 273 66.32 19.90 -55.80
C PRO A 273 66.31 20.53 -57.21
N ALA A 274 66.87 21.72 -57.29
CA ALA A 274 66.99 22.51 -58.54
C ALA A 274 67.75 21.72 -59.62
N GLU A 275 67.12 21.60 -60.76
CA GLU A 275 67.67 20.96 -61.96
C GLU A 275 68.83 21.85 -62.48
N THR A 276 70.04 21.30 -62.43
CA THR A 276 71.24 21.95 -62.98
C THR A 276 71.19 21.94 -64.50
N GLN A 277 71.06 23.11 -65.10
CA GLN A 277 71.20 23.25 -66.54
C GLN A 277 72.64 22.85 -67.02
N PRO A 278 72.83 22.13 -68.11
CA PRO A 278 74.11 21.84 -68.66
C PRO A 278 74.67 23.08 -69.39
N PRO A 279 76.03 23.25 -69.42
CA PRO A 279 76.68 24.36 -70.12
C PRO A 279 76.67 24.17 -71.62
N SER A 280 76.54 25.28 -72.35
CA SER A 280 76.62 25.44 -73.84
C SER A 280 77.96 25.15 -74.43
#